data_130326663648c75f295cd735c320198f
#
_entry.id   130326663648c75f295cd735c320198f
#
_cell.length_a   1.000
_cell.length_b   1.000
_cell.length_c   1.000
_cell.angle_alpha   90.00
_cell.angle_beta   90.00
_cell.angle_gamma   90.00
#
_symmetry.space_group_name_H-M   'P 1'
#
loop_
_entity.id
_entity.type
_entity.pdbx_description
1 polymer ?
#
loop_
_entity_poly.entity_id
_entity_poly.type
_entity_poly.pdbx_seq_one_letter_code
_entity_poly.pdbx_strand_id
1 'polypeptide(L)'
;LPASLWYLILLVLPLAIVVVMSFGLPGPHGAYAPGFTMDNYASAFENLTPFTTSLVLALAGTVLCLLAALPMAYFIATRAGRRKSLLIVLLVVPFWTSFLIRTYAWLTILGPDGLGGFIGNAIGDGSFRILGTPVAVLIGVVYGYLPLMIFPIYVTLERMDRTLVEASKDLGAGRWSTFRQITLPIISPGLITGSILVFIPLMGEYVIPAILGYGRVFLVGNQLVLQFLETRNWTEGSARAVLLILTMLVSIVLYLWFANRGRTTREVSVI
;
A
#
# COMPACT_ATOMS: atom_id res chain seq x y z
N LEU A 1 -18.56 18.10 20.39
CA LEU A 1 -19.70 18.34 19.45
C LEU A 1 -19.27 18.91 18.09
N PRO A 2 -18.44 20.00 17.94
CA PRO A 2 -18.09 20.50 16.62
C PRO A 2 -17.24 19.51 15.79
N ALA A 3 -16.26 18.83 16.41
CA ALA A 3 -15.42 17.85 15.71
C ALA A 3 -16.22 16.64 15.19
N SER A 4 -17.14 16.10 15.99
CA SER A 4 -17.99 14.98 15.57
C SER A 4 -18.91 15.34 14.41
N LEU A 5 -19.43 16.57 14.39
CA LEU A 5 -20.25 17.08 13.29
C LEU A 5 -19.43 17.18 11.98
N TRP A 6 -18.19 17.65 12.06
CA TRP A 6 -17.27 17.68 10.92
C TRP A 6 -17.00 16.29 10.34
N TYR A 7 -16.71 15.31 11.20
CA TYR A 7 -16.51 13.92 10.75
C TYR A 7 -17.76 13.36 10.10
N LEU A 8 -18.94 13.62 10.66
CA LEU A 8 -20.21 13.14 10.12
C LEU A 8 -20.50 13.74 8.74
N ILE A 9 -20.32 15.06 8.57
CA ILE A 9 -20.59 15.74 7.30
C ILE A 9 -19.55 15.41 6.25
N LEU A 10 -18.25 15.46 6.57
CA LEU A 10 -17.19 15.34 5.57
C LEU A 10 -16.78 13.91 5.27
N LEU A 11 -17.01 12.97 6.15
CA LEU A 11 -16.59 11.58 5.96
C LEU A 11 -17.80 10.64 5.81
N VAL A 12 -18.73 10.67 6.75
CA VAL A 12 -19.84 9.69 6.76
C VAL A 12 -20.84 9.99 5.66
N LEU A 13 -21.22 11.26 5.45
CA LEU A 13 -22.24 11.62 4.47
C LEU A 13 -21.80 11.29 3.02
N PRO A 14 -20.59 11.63 2.53
CA PRO A 14 -20.16 11.20 1.19
C PRO A 14 -20.12 9.68 1.04
N LEU A 15 -19.68 8.93 2.05
CA LEU A 15 -19.67 7.48 2.00
C LEU A 15 -21.11 6.91 1.96
N ALA A 16 -22.03 7.48 2.74
CA ALA A 16 -23.43 7.10 2.70
C ALA A 16 -24.06 7.37 1.32
N ILE A 17 -23.73 8.49 0.69
CA ILE A 17 -24.16 8.80 -0.68
C ILE A 17 -23.65 7.73 -1.66
N VAL A 18 -22.40 7.35 -1.59
CA VAL A 18 -21.83 6.29 -2.45
C VAL A 18 -22.55 4.97 -2.22
N VAL A 19 -22.84 4.60 -0.96
CA VAL A 19 -23.61 3.39 -0.63
C VAL A 19 -25.04 3.46 -1.21
N VAL A 20 -25.72 4.59 -1.09
CA VAL A 20 -27.07 4.76 -1.67
C VAL A 20 -27.03 4.68 -3.19
N MET A 21 -26.05 5.35 -3.83
CA MET A 21 -25.88 5.33 -5.30
C MET A 21 -25.55 3.94 -5.82
N SER A 22 -24.87 3.09 -5.05
CA SER A 22 -24.51 1.73 -5.45
C SER A 22 -25.71 0.81 -5.68
N PHE A 23 -26.86 1.10 -5.06
CA PHE A 23 -28.13 0.40 -5.26
C PHE A 23 -29.06 1.12 -6.24
N GLY A 24 -28.66 2.29 -6.76
CA GLY A 24 -29.48 3.06 -7.68
C GLY A 24 -29.61 2.45 -9.07
N LEU A 25 -30.62 2.90 -9.79
CA LEU A 25 -30.79 2.53 -11.22
C LEU A 25 -29.89 3.40 -12.08
N PRO A 26 -29.32 2.85 -13.18
CA PRO A 26 -28.61 3.65 -14.16
C PRO A 26 -29.61 4.57 -14.91
N GLY A 27 -29.42 5.87 -14.75
CA GLY A 27 -30.21 6.89 -15.44
C GLY A 27 -29.61 7.28 -16.80
N PRO A 28 -30.23 8.25 -17.50
CA PRO A 28 -29.73 8.76 -18.76
C PRO A 28 -28.28 9.25 -18.62
N HIS A 29 -27.44 8.94 -19.61
CA HIS A 29 -26.01 9.34 -19.65
C HIS A 29 -25.19 8.84 -18.42
N GLY A 30 -25.59 7.73 -17.78
CA GLY A 30 -24.89 7.18 -16.63
C GLY A 30 -25.19 7.87 -15.30
N ALA A 31 -26.11 8.84 -15.28
CA ALA A 31 -26.53 9.51 -14.05
C ALA A 31 -27.28 8.56 -13.11
N TYR A 32 -27.35 8.94 -11.83
CA TYR A 32 -28.17 8.23 -10.84
C TYR A 32 -29.66 8.44 -11.09
N ALA A 33 -30.43 7.38 -11.11
CA ALA A 33 -31.89 7.42 -11.06
C ALA A 33 -32.36 6.77 -9.74
N PRO A 34 -33.37 7.38 -9.05
CA PRO A 34 -33.93 6.81 -7.85
C PRO A 34 -34.55 5.43 -8.11
N GLY A 35 -34.18 4.45 -7.29
CA GLY A 35 -34.66 3.07 -7.41
C GLY A 35 -33.75 2.13 -6.64
N PHE A 36 -34.06 0.84 -6.66
CA PHE A 36 -33.24 -0.19 -6.01
C PHE A 36 -32.98 -1.33 -6.98
N THR A 37 -31.69 -1.61 -7.20
CA THR A 37 -31.24 -2.78 -7.98
C THR A 37 -29.97 -3.37 -7.39
N MET A 38 -29.77 -4.67 -7.61
CA MET A 38 -28.53 -5.38 -7.31
C MET A 38 -27.68 -5.62 -8.57
N ASP A 39 -28.13 -5.19 -9.74
CA ASP A 39 -27.46 -5.45 -11.03
C ASP A 39 -26.07 -4.80 -11.08
N ASN A 40 -25.90 -3.64 -10.43
CA ASN A 40 -24.58 -2.99 -10.33
C ASN A 40 -23.55 -3.87 -9.62
N TYR A 41 -23.96 -4.62 -8.60
CA TYR A 41 -23.11 -5.58 -7.92
C TYR A 41 -22.90 -6.84 -8.75
N ALA A 42 -23.95 -7.33 -9.43
CA ALA A 42 -23.81 -8.47 -10.32
C ALA A 42 -22.77 -8.20 -11.42
N SER A 43 -22.85 -7.05 -12.10
CA SER A 43 -21.86 -6.63 -13.10
C SER A 43 -20.45 -6.44 -12.52
N ALA A 44 -20.34 -5.98 -11.28
CA ALA A 44 -19.06 -5.86 -10.61
C ALA A 44 -18.43 -7.23 -10.30
N PHE A 45 -19.26 -8.23 -9.95
CA PHE A 45 -18.80 -9.61 -9.71
C PHE A 45 -18.47 -10.37 -11.00
N GLU A 46 -19.06 -10.03 -12.16
CA GLU A 46 -18.69 -10.61 -13.45
C GLU A 46 -17.25 -10.30 -13.85
N ASN A 47 -16.69 -9.16 -13.41
CA ASN A 47 -15.32 -8.78 -13.70
C ASN A 47 -14.54 -8.43 -12.43
N LEU A 48 -14.09 -9.47 -11.71
CA LEU A 48 -13.25 -9.35 -10.51
C LEU A 48 -11.75 -9.22 -10.81
N THR A 49 -11.33 -9.30 -12.09
CA THR A 49 -9.91 -9.24 -12.46
C THR A 49 -9.21 -7.99 -11.89
N PRO A 50 -9.75 -6.75 -11.98
CA PRO A 50 -9.10 -5.58 -11.40
C PRO A 50 -8.97 -5.68 -9.87
N PHE A 51 -9.95 -6.29 -9.18
CA PHE A 51 -9.90 -6.47 -7.72
C PHE A 51 -8.80 -7.45 -7.30
N THR A 52 -8.72 -8.60 -7.97
CA THR A 52 -7.69 -9.61 -7.69
C THR A 52 -6.30 -9.09 -8.02
N THR A 53 -6.15 -8.38 -9.15
CA THR A 53 -4.89 -7.75 -9.53
C THR A 53 -4.47 -6.69 -8.51
N SER A 54 -5.41 -5.83 -8.06
CA SER A 54 -5.13 -4.83 -7.02
C SER A 54 -4.73 -5.48 -5.71
N LEU A 55 -5.44 -6.52 -5.28
CA LEU A 55 -5.14 -7.22 -4.02
C LEU A 55 -3.74 -7.86 -4.07
N VAL A 56 -3.44 -8.58 -5.14
CA VAL A 56 -2.12 -9.22 -5.33
C VAL A 56 -1.01 -8.17 -5.38
N LEU A 57 -1.21 -7.09 -6.13
CA LEU A 57 -0.20 -6.04 -6.27
C LEU A 57 -0.03 -5.25 -4.97
N ALA A 58 -1.11 -4.97 -4.25
CA ALA A 58 -1.04 -4.29 -2.95
C ALA A 58 -0.34 -5.16 -1.90
N LEU A 59 -0.63 -6.47 -1.85
CA LEU A 59 0.08 -7.40 -0.97
C LEU A 59 1.56 -7.50 -1.34
N ALA A 60 1.88 -7.71 -2.63
CA ALA A 60 3.26 -7.79 -3.10
C ALA A 60 4.03 -6.49 -2.84
N GLY A 61 3.41 -5.32 -3.15
CA GLY A 61 3.99 -4.00 -2.88
C GLY A 61 4.24 -3.77 -1.39
N THR A 62 3.28 -4.14 -0.53
CA THR A 62 3.43 -4.02 0.92
C THR A 62 4.57 -4.90 1.45
N VAL A 63 4.67 -6.15 0.98
CA VAL A 63 5.77 -7.07 1.36
C VAL A 63 7.12 -6.54 0.88
N LEU A 64 7.22 -6.05 -0.36
CA LEU A 64 8.44 -5.48 -0.90
C LEU A 64 8.85 -4.20 -0.15
N CYS A 65 7.89 -3.31 0.15
CA CYS A 65 8.13 -2.14 1.01
C CYS A 65 8.65 -2.56 2.39
N LEU A 66 8.05 -3.59 2.99
CA LEU A 66 8.46 -4.09 4.30
C LEU A 66 9.90 -4.63 4.27
N LEU A 67 10.22 -5.46 3.27
CA LEU A 67 11.55 -6.03 3.10
C LEU A 67 12.62 -4.96 2.87
N ALA A 68 12.30 -3.88 2.14
CA ALA A 68 13.20 -2.75 1.93
C ALA A 68 13.27 -1.83 3.15
N ALA A 69 12.13 -1.53 3.79
CA ALA A 69 12.03 -0.58 4.89
C ALA A 69 12.69 -1.09 6.18
N LEU A 70 12.54 -2.41 6.46
CA LEU A 70 13.06 -3.00 7.70
C LEU A 70 14.57 -2.82 7.87
N PRO A 71 15.44 -3.19 6.91
CA PRO A 71 16.88 -2.97 7.04
C PRO A 71 17.25 -1.49 7.07
N MET A 72 16.54 -0.64 6.32
CA MET A 72 16.76 0.82 6.32
C MET A 72 16.42 1.43 7.68
N ALA A 73 15.22 1.15 8.22
CA ALA A 73 14.80 1.62 9.53
C ALA A 73 15.73 1.13 10.64
N TYR A 74 16.13 -0.16 10.58
CA TYR A 74 17.07 -0.75 11.53
C TYR A 74 18.43 -0.05 11.48
N PHE A 75 18.98 0.21 10.29
CA PHE A 75 20.24 0.93 10.12
C PHE A 75 20.15 2.36 10.69
N ILE A 76 19.09 3.09 10.35
CA ILE A 76 18.88 4.48 10.83
C ILE A 76 18.77 4.50 12.35
N ALA A 77 18.00 3.60 12.96
CA ALA A 77 17.76 3.59 14.40
C ALA A 77 19.00 3.14 15.20
N THR A 78 19.79 2.17 14.68
CA THR A 78 20.83 1.52 15.49
C THR A 78 22.26 1.91 15.13
N ARG A 79 22.54 2.29 13.87
CA ARG A 79 23.91 2.50 13.37
C ARG A 79 24.20 3.88 12.85
N ALA A 80 23.20 4.70 12.54
CA ALA A 80 23.40 6.01 11.93
C ALA A 80 24.08 7.05 12.84
N GLY A 81 23.98 6.90 14.16
CA GLY A 81 24.61 7.81 15.14
C GLY A 81 24.26 9.28 14.87
N ARG A 82 25.30 10.12 14.72
CA ARG A 82 25.14 11.56 14.43
C ARG A 82 24.50 11.86 13.06
N ARG A 83 24.55 10.91 12.10
CA ARG A 83 24.01 11.07 10.75
C ARG A 83 22.51 10.74 10.64
N LYS A 84 21.89 10.34 11.72
CA LYS A 84 20.49 9.94 11.80
C LYS A 84 19.53 11.00 11.26
N SER A 85 19.63 12.25 11.73
CA SER A 85 18.80 13.36 11.26
C SER A 85 18.97 13.61 9.76
N LEU A 86 20.20 13.54 9.26
CA LEU A 86 20.50 13.69 7.84
C LEU A 86 19.82 12.60 7.01
N LEU A 87 19.90 11.34 7.44
CA LEU A 87 19.29 10.22 6.72
C LEU A 87 17.75 10.32 6.70
N ILE A 88 17.14 10.76 7.83
CA ILE A 88 15.69 11.00 7.87
C ILE A 88 15.31 12.13 6.93
N VAL A 89 16.07 13.23 6.91
CA VAL A 89 15.82 14.33 5.98
C VAL A 89 15.96 13.86 4.53
N LEU A 90 17.01 13.13 4.18
CA LEU A 90 17.20 12.58 2.84
C LEU A 90 16.10 11.62 2.42
N LEU A 91 15.49 10.89 3.38
CA LEU A 91 14.33 10.05 3.12
C LEU A 91 13.08 10.87 2.79
N VAL A 92 12.90 12.01 3.47
CA VAL A 92 11.68 12.85 3.35
C VAL A 92 11.76 13.83 2.18
N VAL A 93 12.91 14.42 1.92
CA VAL A 93 13.09 15.47 0.90
C VAL A 93 12.52 15.11 -0.48
N PRO A 94 12.72 13.90 -1.03
CA PRO A 94 12.11 13.53 -2.30
C PRO A 94 10.56 13.59 -2.30
N PHE A 95 9.95 13.46 -1.12
CA PHE A 95 8.48 13.48 -0.99
C PHE A 95 7.87 14.88 -0.98
N TRP A 96 8.68 15.93 -0.88
CA TRP A 96 8.24 17.31 -1.06
C TRP A 96 8.04 17.66 -2.54
N THR A 97 8.56 16.84 -3.44
CA THR A 97 8.27 16.98 -4.88
C THR A 97 6.93 16.33 -5.23
N SER A 98 6.30 16.81 -6.29
CA SER A 98 5.03 16.26 -6.78
C SER A 98 5.12 14.75 -7.03
N PHE A 99 4.11 14.01 -6.55
CA PHE A 99 3.98 12.58 -6.77
C PHE A 99 3.96 12.22 -8.27
N LEU A 100 3.24 13.02 -9.08
CA LEU A 100 3.18 12.83 -10.52
C LEU A 100 4.55 13.01 -11.18
N ILE A 101 5.29 14.06 -10.85
CA ILE A 101 6.62 14.30 -11.42
C ILE A 101 7.55 13.13 -11.12
N ARG A 102 7.52 12.62 -9.91
CA ARG A 102 8.31 11.43 -9.51
C ARG A 102 7.93 10.19 -10.30
N THR A 103 6.63 9.98 -10.52
CA THR A 103 6.15 8.83 -11.30
C THR A 103 6.54 8.95 -12.77
N TYR A 104 6.47 10.16 -13.35
CA TYR A 104 6.95 10.41 -14.70
C TYR A 104 8.47 10.22 -14.84
N ALA A 105 9.27 10.58 -13.83
CA ALA A 105 10.70 10.31 -13.84
C ALA A 105 11.01 8.81 -14.00
N TRP A 106 10.18 7.93 -13.39
CA TRP A 106 10.32 6.49 -13.58
C TRP A 106 10.05 6.01 -15.01
N LEU A 107 9.21 6.72 -15.80
CA LEU A 107 9.07 6.42 -17.24
C LEU A 107 10.39 6.53 -17.98
N THR A 108 11.16 7.59 -17.72
CA THR A 108 12.46 7.80 -18.34
C THR A 108 13.47 6.78 -17.85
N ILE A 109 13.49 6.52 -16.53
CA ILE A 109 14.45 5.56 -15.93
C ILE A 109 14.20 4.13 -16.42
N LEU A 110 12.93 3.68 -16.48
CA LEU A 110 12.57 2.32 -16.90
C LEU A 110 12.34 2.19 -18.41
N GLY A 111 12.41 3.30 -19.13
CA GLY A 111 12.18 3.37 -20.57
C GLY A 111 13.32 2.72 -21.38
N PRO A 112 13.14 2.68 -22.71
CA PRO A 112 14.11 2.07 -23.62
C PRO A 112 15.48 2.79 -23.63
N ASP A 113 15.49 4.10 -23.35
CA ASP A 113 16.73 4.90 -23.27
C ASP A 113 17.35 4.91 -21.85
N GLY A 114 16.73 4.22 -20.89
CA GLY A 114 17.17 4.12 -19.50
C GLY A 114 17.58 2.70 -19.11
N LEU A 115 17.34 2.35 -17.83
CA LEU A 115 17.66 1.01 -17.30
C LEU A 115 16.92 -0.10 -18.05
N GLY A 116 15.70 0.15 -18.55
CA GLY A 116 14.93 -0.84 -19.32
C GLY A 116 15.67 -1.27 -20.59
N GLY A 117 16.16 -0.31 -21.37
CA GLY A 117 16.95 -0.59 -22.56
C GLY A 117 18.33 -1.19 -22.25
N PHE A 118 19.00 -0.70 -21.19
CA PHE A 118 20.28 -1.26 -20.75
C PHE A 118 20.16 -2.76 -20.41
N ILE A 119 19.12 -3.14 -19.63
CA ILE A 119 18.86 -4.54 -19.27
C ILE A 119 18.50 -5.35 -20.51
N GLY A 120 17.64 -4.84 -21.41
CA GLY A 120 17.28 -5.51 -22.66
C GLY A 120 18.50 -5.82 -23.52
N ASN A 121 19.38 -4.85 -23.69
CA ASN A 121 20.62 -5.03 -24.43
C ASN A 121 21.59 -6.02 -23.75
N ALA A 122 21.67 -6.00 -22.41
CA ALA A 122 22.54 -6.91 -21.66
C ALA A 122 22.07 -8.37 -21.73
N ILE A 123 20.76 -8.62 -21.88
CA ILE A 123 20.18 -9.96 -22.03
C ILE A 123 20.19 -10.43 -23.50
N GLY A 124 20.52 -9.54 -24.45
CA GLY A 124 20.50 -9.83 -25.89
C GLY A 124 19.08 -9.83 -26.50
N ASP A 125 18.07 -9.34 -25.74
CA ASP A 125 16.69 -9.20 -26.21
C ASP A 125 16.35 -7.71 -26.37
N GLY A 126 16.53 -7.17 -27.55
CA GLY A 126 16.19 -5.78 -27.88
C GLY A 126 14.69 -5.47 -27.79
N SER A 127 13.83 -6.48 -27.59
CA SER A 127 12.39 -6.33 -27.39
C SER A 127 12.00 -6.25 -25.90
N PHE A 128 12.92 -6.51 -24.97
CA PHE A 128 12.66 -6.51 -23.54
C PHE A 128 12.23 -5.12 -23.04
N ARG A 129 11.06 -5.06 -22.44
CA ARG A 129 10.50 -3.82 -21.88
C ARG A 129 10.02 -4.07 -20.46
N ILE A 130 10.52 -3.27 -19.52
CA ILE A 130 10.03 -3.27 -18.12
C ILE A 130 8.70 -2.52 -18.03
N LEU A 131 8.56 -1.40 -18.75
CA LEU A 131 7.31 -0.62 -18.78
C LEU A 131 6.16 -1.45 -19.34
N GLY A 132 4.97 -1.24 -18.78
CA GLY A 132 3.78 -2.02 -19.12
C GLY A 132 3.71 -3.38 -18.41
N THR A 133 4.57 -3.63 -17.43
CA THR A 133 4.55 -4.87 -16.64
C THR A 133 4.20 -4.59 -15.17
N PRO A 134 3.71 -5.60 -14.43
CA PRO A 134 3.52 -5.48 -12.98
C PRO A 134 4.80 -5.11 -12.22
N VAL A 135 5.97 -5.49 -12.77
CA VAL A 135 7.28 -5.17 -12.17
C VAL A 135 7.55 -3.67 -12.19
N ALA A 136 7.27 -2.98 -13.31
CA ALA A 136 7.41 -1.53 -13.38
C ALA A 136 6.51 -0.82 -12.36
N VAL A 137 5.27 -1.30 -12.23
CA VAL A 137 4.31 -0.77 -11.26
C VAL A 137 4.81 -1.01 -9.83
N LEU A 138 5.32 -2.21 -9.50
CA LEU A 138 5.87 -2.53 -8.19
C LEU A 138 7.09 -1.66 -7.84
N ILE A 139 7.99 -1.39 -8.80
CA ILE A 139 9.13 -0.48 -8.58
C ILE A 139 8.63 0.92 -8.21
N GLY A 140 7.68 1.47 -8.98
CA GLY A 140 7.10 2.78 -8.70
C GLY A 140 6.38 2.82 -7.34
N VAL A 141 5.63 1.76 -7.02
CA VAL A 141 4.93 1.59 -5.74
C VAL A 141 5.91 1.54 -4.58
N VAL A 142 6.93 0.68 -4.64
CA VAL A 142 7.92 0.57 -3.55
C VAL A 142 8.60 1.91 -3.31
N TYR A 143 9.06 2.57 -4.36
CA TYR A 143 9.64 3.91 -4.25
C TYR A 143 8.65 4.91 -3.63
N GLY A 144 7.41 4.94 -4.11
CA GLY A 144 6.40 5.90 -3.69
C GLY A 144 5.93 5.74 -2.24
N TYR A 145 5.88 4.51 -1.74
CA TYR A 145 5.30 4.21 -0.43
C TYR A 145 6.31 3.83 0.65
N LEU A 146 7.60 3.68 0.27
CA LEU A 146 8.68 3.28 1.18
C LEU A 146 8.75 4.09 2.49
N PRO A 147 8.65 5.44 2.50
CA PRO A 147 8.69 6.21 3.75
C PRO A 147 7.54 5.92 4.69
N LEU A 148 6.33 5.68 4.16
CA LEU A 148 5.16 5.33 4.97
C LEU A 148 5.38 4.02 5.74
N MET A 149 6.21 3.11 5.21
CA MET A 149 6.63 1.88 5.88
C MET A 149 7.78 2.12 6.87
N ILE A 150 8.78 2.93 6.46
CA ILE A 150 9.99 3.15 7.27
C ILE A 150 9.66 3.85 8.59
N PHE A 151 8.82 4.90 8.58
CA PHE A 151 8.58 5.72 9.76
C PHE A 151 8.00 4.95 10.96
N PRO A 152 6.92 4.17 10.85
CA PRO A 152 6.40 3.41 11.98
C PRO A 152 7.42 2.40 12.53
N ILE A 153 8.17 1.73 11.64
CA ILE A 153 9.20 0.76 12.04
C ILE A 153 10.34 1.49 12.77
N TYR A 154 10.79 2.62 12.22
CA TYR A 154 11.83 3.43 12.80
C TYR A 154 11.44 3.94 14.21
N VAL A 155 10.23 4.46 14.39
CA VAL A 155 9.75 4.97 15.69
C VAL A 155 9.69 3.86 16.73
N THR A 156 9.30 2.65 16.37
CA THR A 156 9.28 1.52 17.32
C THR A 156 10.69 1.03 17.66
N LEU A 157 11.59 1.00 16.68
CA LEU A 157 13.02 0.70 16.91
C LEU A 157 13.72 1.71 17.79
N GLU A 158 13.38 2.98 17.62
CA GLU A 158 13.95 4.08 18.40
C GLU A 158 13.57 4.02 19.88
N ARG A 159 12.34 3.57 20.16
CA ARG A 159 11.82 3.42 21.53
C ARG A 159 12.25 2.12 22.19
N MET A 160 12.87 1.21 21.44
CA MET A 160 13.30 -0.09 21.97
C MET A 160 14.46 0.09 22.95
N ASP A 161 14.34 -0.50 24.14
CA ASP A 161 15.43 -0.54 25.11
C ASP A 161 16.58 -1.43 24.60
N ARG A 162 17.74 -0.83 24.41
CA ARG A 162 18.94 -1.53 23.91
C ARG A 162 19.52 -2.50 24.90
N THR A 163 19.25 -2.34 26.18
CA THR A 163 19.73 -3.24 27.23
C THR A 163 19.20 -4.68 27.02
N LEU A 164 17.99 -4.83 26.45
CA LEU A 164 17.42 -6.13 26.10
C LEU A 164 18.26 -6.85 25.03
N VAL A 165 18.79 -6.11 24.06
CA VAL A 165 19.66 -6.65 23.01
C VAL A 165 21.04 -7.01 23.59
N GLU A 166 21.56 -6.23 24.50
CA GLU A 166 22.83 -6.46 25.17
C GLU A 166 22.72 -7.69 26.10
N ALA A 167 21.72 -7.75 26.96
CA ALA A 167 21.45 -8.92 27.82
C ALA A 167 21.30 -10.22 27.03
N SER A 168 20.62 -10.17 25.87
CA SER A 168 20.51 -11.35 25.00
C SER A 168 21.87 -11.84 24.51
N LYS A 169 22.79 -10.94 24.17
CA LYS A 169 24.13 -11.28 23.72
C LYS A 169 24.98 -11.84 24.86
N ASP A 170 24.85 -11.27 26.06
CA ASP A 170 25.54 -11.73 27.27
C ASP A 170 25.12 -13.17 27.63
N LEU A 171 23.87 -13.54 27.35
CA LEU A 171 23.36 -14.91 27.45
C LEU A 171 23.78 -15.81 26.28
N GLY A 172 24.68 -15.35 25.40
CA GLY A 172 25.22 -16.14 24.28
C GLY A 172 24.33 -16.23 23.04
N ALA A 173 23.24 -15.44 22.94
CA ALA A 173 22.37 -15.46 21.78
C ALA A 173 23.07 -14.87 20.54
N GLY A 174 23.01 -15.57 19.42
CA GLY A 174 23.49 -15.08 18.12
C GLY A 174 22.64 -13.92 17.59
N ARG A 175 23.19 -13.16 16.64
CA ARG A 175 22.50 -11.98 16.04
C ARG A 175 21.12 -12.27 15.50
N TRP A 176 20.93 -13.42 14.84
CA TRP A 176 19.66 -13.83 14.26
C TRP A 176 18.64 -14.24 15.35
N SER A 177 19.11 -14.93 16.39
CA SER A 177 18.28 -15.29 17.55
C SER A 177 17.77 -14.03 18.27
N THR A 178 18.67 -13.09 18.58
CA THR A 178 18.32 -11.78 19.18
C THR A 178 17.33 -11.02 18.31
N PHE A 179 17.55 -10.96 17.00
CA PHE A 179 16.64 -10.28 16.08
C PHE A 179 15.24 -10.90 16.10
N ARG A 180 15.14 -12.24 15.97
CA ARG A 180 13.87 -12.95 15.88
C ARG A 180 13.10 -13.01 17.19
N GLN A 181 13.82 -13.13 18.34
CA GLN A 181 13.19 -13.36 19.64
C GLN A 181 12.96 -12.08 20.44
N ILE A 182 13.73 -11.02 20.19
CA ILE A 182 13.66 -9.76 20.93
C ILE A 182 13.26 -8.61 20.00
N THR A 183 14.05 -8.31 18.99
CA THR A 183 13.82 -7.13 18.15
C THR A 183 12.49 -7.22 17.39
N LEU A 184 12.25 -8.31 16.68
CA LEU A 184 11.07 -8.49 15.82
C LEU A 184 9.74 -8.44 16.59
N PRO A 185 9.58 -9.06 17.77
CA PRO A 185 8.38 -8.91 18.58
C PRO A 185 8.14 -7.50 19.09
N ILE A 186 9.21 -6.80 19.50
CA ILE A 186 9.10 -5.42 20.02
C ILE A 186 8.68 -4.44 18.92
N ILE A 187 9.22 -4.59 17.71
CA ILE A 187 8.90 -3.70 16.58
C ILE A 187 7.61 -4.11 15.84
N SER A 188 6.99 -5.23 16.21
CA SER A 188 5.79 -5.73 15.53
C SER A 188 4.65 -4.69 15.42
N PRO A 189 4.39 -3.79 16.40
CA PRO A 189 3.41 -2.73 16.23
C PRO A 189 3.76 -1.78 15.07
N GLY A 190 5.04 -1.45 14.92
CA GLY A 190 5.52 -0.62 13.80
C GLY A 190 5.39 -1.31 12.46
N LEU A 191 5.68 -2.63 12.39
CA LEU A 191 5.48 -3.45 11.18
C LEU A 191 4.01 -3.47 10.77
N ILE A 192 3.11 -3.70 11.73
CA ILE A 192 1.66 -3.73 11.50
C ILE A 192 1.18 -2.37 11.00
N THR A 193 1.52 -1.30 11.72
CA THR A 193 1.10 0.06 11.34
C THR A 193 1.64 0.46 9.96
N GLY A 194 2.92 0.20 9.68
CA GLY A 194 3.52 0.50 8.38
C GLY A 194 2.86 -0.29 7.26
N SER A 195 2.57 -1.57 7.48
CA SER A 195 1.88 -2.41 6.49
C SER A 195 0.48 -1.89 6.17
N ILE A 196 -0.29 -1.46 7.16
CA ILE A 196 -1.63 -0.89 6.97
C ILE A 196 -1.54 0.44 6.22
N LEU A 197 -0.59 1.32 6.59
CA LEU A 197 -0.39 2.63 5.95
C LEU A 197 0.05 2.52 4.49
N VAL A 198 0.68 1.41 4.10
CA VAL A 198 1.06 1.13 2.71
C VAL A 198 -0.05 0.40 1.97
N PHE A 199 -0.63 -0.64 2.57
CA PHE A 199 -1.62 -1.50 1.91
C PHE A 199 -2.90 -0.75 1.52
N ILE A 200 -3.45 0.10 2.42
CA ILE A 200 -4.71 0.79 2.17
C ILE A 200 -4.64 1.68 0.92
N PRO A 201 -3.69 2.63 0.81
CA PRO A 201 -3.62 3.46 -0.39
C PRO A 201 -3.25 2.66 -1.64
N LEU A 202 -2.48 1.56 -1.53
CA LEU A 202 -2.16 0.70 -2.67
C LEU A 202 -3.38 0.01 -3.27
N MET A 203 -4.36 -0.36 -2.46
CA MET A 203 -5.60 -0.96 -2.97
C MET A 203 -6.38 0.00 -3.88
N GLY A 204 -6.33 1.30 -3.61
CA GLY A 204 -6.96 2.35 -4.42
C GLY A 204 -6.02 3.02 -5.43
N GLU A 205 -4.77 2.53 -5.58
CA GLU A 205 -3.78 3.16 -6.44
C GLU A 205 -4.19 3.10 -7.91
N TYR A 206 -4.09 4.24 -8.61
CA TYR A 206 -4.43 4.34 -10.02
C TYR A 206 -3.38 5.09 -10.86
N VAL A 207 -2.62 5.99 -10.23
CA VAL A 207 -1.68 6.87 -10.95
C VAL A 207 -0.47 6.09 -11.44
N ILE A 208 0.15 5.31 -10.55
CA ILE A 208 1.35 4.52 -10.89
C ILE A 208 1.01 3.49 -11.99
N PRO A 209 -0.06 2.66 -11.87
CA PRO A 209 -0.41 1.72 -12.93
C PRO A 209 -0.86 2.42 -14.23
N ALA A 210 -1.52 3.57 -14.17
CA ALA A 210 -1.86 4.33 -15.37
C ALA A 210 -0.61 4.77 -16.14
N ILE A 211 0.42 5.23 -15.43
CA ILE A 211 1.65 5.76 -16.02
C ILE A 211 2.63 4.64 -16.38
N LEU A 212 3.00 3.77 -15.44
CA LEU A 212 4.04 2.74 -15.63
C LEU A 212 3.49 1.44 -16.21
N GLY A 213 2.20 1.16 -16.00
CA GLY A 213 1.51 -0.03 -16.50
C GLY A 213 1.08 0.06 -17.96
N TYR A 214 1.15 1.23 -18.60
CA TYR A 214 0.83 1.44 -20.03
C TYR A 214 -0.51 0.79 -20.45
N GLY A 215 -1.55 0.88 -19.62
CA GLY A 215 -2.86 0.28 -19.86
C GLY A 215 -2.90 -1.26 -19.81
N ARG A 216 -1.75 -1.94 -19.60
CA ARG A 216 -1.68 -3.41 -19.48
C ARG A 216 -1.86 -3.90 -18.04
N VAL A 217 -1.54 -3.05 -17.06
CA VAL A 217 -1.78 -3.30 -15.64
C VAL A 217 -2.95 -2.42 -15.21
N PHE A 218 -4.12 -3.04 -15.05
CA PHE A 218 -5.37 -2.34 -14.77
C PHE A 218 -5.88 -2.73 -13.38
N LEU A 219 -5.93 -1.76 -12.48
CA LEU A 219 -6.32 -1.95 -11.09
C LEU A 219 -7.74 -1.43 -10.83
N VAL A 220 -8.29 -1.72 -9.66
CA VAL A 220 -9.61 -1.20 -9.25
C VAL A 220 -9.62 0.33 -9.25
N GLY A 221 -8.52 0.98 -8.80
CA GLY A 221 -8.40 2.44 -8.86
C GLY A 221 -8.58 2.98 -10.28
N ASN A 222 -7.95 2.36 -11.29
CA ASN A 222 -8.12 2.73 -12.70
C ASN A 222 -9.58 2.49 -13.16
N GLN A 223 -10.20 1.40 -12.71
CA GLN A 223 -11.58 1.10 -13.04
C GLN A 223 -12.55 2.13 -12.45
N LEU A 224 -12.32 2.59 -11.22
CA LEU A 224 -13.13 3.65 -10.61
C LEU A 224 -12.99 4.96 -11.37
N VAL A 225 -11.76 5.34 -11.76
CA VAL A 225 -11.52 6.52 -12.63
C VAL A 225 -12.28 6.39 -13.94
N LEU A 226 -12.22 5.25 -14.61
CA LEU A 226 -12.97 4.98 -15.84
C LEU A 226 -14.48 5.16 -15.61
N GLN A 227 -15.06 4.55 -14.56
CA GLN A 227 -16.49 4.62 -14.28
C GLN A 227 -16.97 6.02 -13.92
N PHE A 228 -16.26 6.74 -13.04
CA PHE A 228 -16.70 8.05 -12.58
C PHE A 228 -16.38 9.18 -13.56
N LEU A 229 -15.21 9.17 -14.20
CA LEU A 229 -14.72 10.30 -14.97
C LEU A 229 -14.92 10.15 -16.49
N GLU A 230 -14.79 8.92 -17.02
CA GLU A 230 -14.86 8.70 -18.47
C GLU A 230 -16.25 8.24 -18.90
N THR A 231 -16.75 7.13 -18.36
CA THR A 231 -18.07 6.60 -18.71
C THR A 231 -19.23 7.28 -17.99
N ARG A 232 -18.92 8.00 -16.89
CA ARG A 232 -19.89 8.68 -16.01
C ARG A 232 -20.96 7.75 -15.46
N ASN A 233 -20.67 6.45 -15.35
CA ASN A 233 -21.57 5.45 -14.76
C ASN A 233 -21.44 5.47 -13.22
N TRP A 234 -22.16 6.40 -12.60
CA TRP A 234 -22.07 6.67 -11.15
C TRP A 234 -22.55 5.50 -10.31
N THR A 235 -23.57 4.77 -10.73
CA THR A 235 -24.16 3.67 -9.97
C THR A 235 -23.23 2.46 -9.93
N GLU A 236 -22.69 2.06 -11.08
CA GLU A 236 -21.73 0.96 -11.17
C GLU A 236 -20.38 1.32 -10.51
N GLY A 237 -19.90 2.55 -10.72
CA GLY A 237 -18.71 3.06 -10.04
C GLY A 237 -18.86 3.02 -8.52
N SER A 238 -20.04 3.41 -8.00
CA SER A 238 -20.33 3.37 -6.58
C SER A 238 -20.39 1.94 -6.02
N ALA A 239 -20.97 0.98 -6.74
CA ALA A 239 -20.98 -0.42 -6.33
C ALA A 239 -19.55 -0.98 -6.23
N ARG A 240 -18.70 -0.69 -7.21
CA ARG A 240 -17.28 -1.09 -7.18
C ARG A 240 -16.49 -0.41 -6.07
N ALA A 241 -16.77 0.88 -5.78
CA ALA A 241 -16.16 1.58 -4.65
C ALA A 241 -16.54 0.95 -3.30
N VAL A 242 -17.81 0.58 -3.11
CA VAL A 242 -18.26 -0.14 -1.92
C VAL A 242 -17.58 -1.50 -1.79
N LEU A 243 -17.48 -2.28 -2.88
CA LEU A 243 -16.75 -3.55 -2.88
C LEU A 243 -15.27 -3.37 -2.55
N LEU A 244 -14.63 -2.32 -3.06
CA LEU A 244 -13.24 -1.99 -2.72
C LEU A 244 -13.08 -1.72 -1.22
N ILE A 245 -13.95 -0.89 -0.64
CA ILE A 245 -13.94 -0.58 0.80
C ILE A 245 -14.14 -1.87 1.62
N LEU A 246 -15.09 -2.72 1.25
CA LEU A 246 -15.32 -3.99 1.93
C LEU A 246 -14.11 -4.93 1.82
N THR A 247 -13.50 -5.02 0.65
CA THR A 247 -12.28 -5.82 0.44
C THR A 247 -11.13 -5.32 1.30
N MET A 248 -10.94 -3.99 1.39
CA MET A 248 -9.95 -3.38 2.28
C MET A 248 -10.21 -3.71 3.74
N LEU A 249 -11.46 -3.53 4.21
CA LEU A 249 -11.83 -3.80 5.60
C LEU A 249 -11.61 -5.27 5.96
N VAL A 250 -12.08 -6.19 5.11
CA VAL A 250 -11.88 -7.63 5.32
C VAL A 250 -10.38 -7.97 5.38
N SER A 251 -9.59 -7.42 4.44
CA SER A 251 -8.14 -7.65 4.40
C SER A 251 -7.44 -7.14 5.67
N ILE A 252 -7.82 -5.96 6.17
CA ILE A 252 -7.27 -5.38 7.41
C ILE A 252 -7.65 -6.22 8.63
N VAL A 253 -8.93 -6.61 8.73
CA VAL A 253 -9.41 -7.45 9.84
C VAL A 253 -8.67 -8.79 9.87
N LEU A 254 -8.53 -9.45 8.71
CA LEU A 254 -7.78 -10.70 8.59
C LEU A 254 -6.30 -10.48 8.97
N TYR A 255 -5.68 -9.42 8.47
CA TYR A 255 -4.29 -9.09 8.80
C TYR A 255 -4.08 -8.88 10.31
N LEU A 256 -4.95 -8.08 10.95
CA LEU A 256 -4.88 -7.83 12.39
C LEU A 256 -5.13 -9.10 13.20
N TRP A 257 -6.07 -9.93 12.78
CA TRP A 257 -6.35 -11.21 13.44
C TRP A 257 -5.17 -12.16 13.39
N PHE A 258 -4.50 -12.30 12.22
CA PHE A 258 -3.28 -13.09 12.10
C PHE A 258 -2.12 -12.49 12.91
N ALA A 259 -1.94 -11.17 12.87
CA ALA A 259 -0.89 -10.48 13.61
C ALA A 259 -1.03 -10.63 15.13
N ASN A 260 -2.27 -10.66 15.65
CA ASN A 260 -2.53 -10.79 17.08
C ASN A 260 -2.47 -12.25 17.56
N ARG A 261 -2.77 -13.25 16.73
CA ARG A 261 -2.63 -14.67 17.10
C ARG A 261 -1.21 -15.05 17.54
N GLY A 262 -0.19 -14.45 16.96
CA GLY A 262 1.20 -14.66 17.36
C GLY A 262 1.59 -14.09 18.73
N ARG A 263 0.76 -13.21 19.31
CA ARG A 263 1.00 -12.57 20.61
C ARG A 263 0.41 -13.35 21.79
N THR A 264 -0.81 -13.83 21.66
CA THR A 264 -1.52 -14.56 22.74
C THR A 264 -0.86 -15.88 23.14
N THR A 265 -0.15 -16.53 22.23
CA THR A 265 0.59 -17.77 22.54
C THR A 265 1.86 -17.55 23.35
N ARG A 266 2.38 -16.33 23.49
CA ARG A 266 3.61 -16.05 24.25
C ARG A 266 3.37 -15.61 25.69
N GLU A 267 2.20 -15.04 26.02
CA GLU A 267 1.88 -14.64 27.40
C GLU A 267 1.54 -15.85 28.30
N VAL A 268 1.12 -16.97 27.73
CA VAL A 268 0.73 -18.18 28.50
C VAL A 268 1.92 -19.10 28.81
N SER A 269 3.10 -18.88 28.26
CA SER A 269 4.28 -19.72 28.49
C SER A 269 5.26 -19.18 29.55
N VAL A 270 4.89 -18.15 30.31
CA VAL A 270 5.75 -17.52 31.34
C VAL A 270 5.14 -17.60 32.74
N ILE A 271 4.21 -18.57 32.96
CA ILE A 271 3.73 -18.92 34.32
C ILE A 271 4.21 -20.31 34.66
#